data_95e8e1b00bc8f7993efa733a65eb2f66
#
_entry.id   95e8e1b00bc8f7993efa733a65eb2f66
#
_cell.length_a   1.000
_cell.length_b   1.000
_cell.length_c   1.000
_cell.angle_alpha   90.00
_cell.angle_beta   90.00
_cell.angle_gamma   90.00
#
_symmetry.space_group_name_H-M   'P 1'
#
loop_
_entity.id
_entity.type
_entity.pdbx_description
1 polymer ?
#
loop_
_entity_poly.entity_id
_entity_poly.type
_entity_poly.pdbx_seq_one_letter_code
_entity_poly.pdbx_strand_id
1 'polypeptide(L)'
;VKDAAMTLLEDKVIALEGWVPEAIAADTDHWLADKGVAYELEIPTEQDNPPILLKNNKFARLFEFIGELYSLPNYREIDLTPFFAPFFVLFFGFCLGDAGYGLLLLLGITIYKFKAKPAIKPILSLAQWLGISTVIMGIVGGTFFGIQLLDVQVPWMEKMKAYMLD
;
A
#
# COMPACT_ATOMS: atom_id res chain seq x y z
N VAL A 1 -15.31 -3.04 -8.62
CA VAL A 1 -16.76 -3.15 -8.51
C VAL A 1 -17.28 -3.77 -9.80
N LYS A 2 -17.22 -5.07 -9.89
CA LYS A 2 -17.98 -5.89 -10.83
C LYS A 2 -18.57 -6.99 -9.99
N ASP A 3 -19.83 -7.23 -10.22
CA ASP A 3 -20.58 -8.39 -9.78
C ASP A 3 -21.35 -8.25 -8.46
N ALA A 4 -22.57 -7.81 -8.64
CA ALA A 4 -23.74 -8.47 -8.09
C ALA A 4 -24.95 -7.98 -8.88
N ALA A 5 -25.02 -8.34 -10.16
CA ALA A 5 -26.25 -8.28 -10.88
C ALA A 5 -26.96 -9.60 -10.68
N MET A 6 -27.78 -9.73 -9.65
CA MET A 6 -28.75 -10.81 -9.55
C MET A 6 -29.92 -10.45 -10.48
N THR A 7 -29.96 -11.08 -11.64
CA THR A 7 -31.07 -10.93 -12.57
C THR A 7 -32.21 -11.82 -12.11
N LEU A 8 -33.18 -11.29 -11.41
CA LEU A 8 -34.47 -11.94 -11.22
C LEU A 8 -35.28 -11.72 -12.49
N LEU A 9 -35.29 -12.73 -13.36
CA LEU A 9 -36.11 -12.80 -14.55
C LEU A 9 -37.53 -13.23 -14.17
N GLU A 10 -38.42 -12.26 -13.99
CA GLU A 10 -39.81 -12.42 -14.33
C GLU A 10 -40.18 -11.31 -15.32
N ASP A 11 -40.18 -11.67 -16.55
CA ASP A 11 -40.64 -11.10 -17.81
C ASP A 11 -40.43 -9.63 -18.18
N LYS A 12 -40.05 -8.67 -17.33
CA LYS A 12 -39.78 -7.27 -17.76
C LYS A 12 -39.04 -6.39 -16.76
N VAL A 13 -38.61 -6.88 -15.62
CA VAL A 13 -37.93 -6.06 -14.60
C VAL A 13 -36.54 -6.58 -14.34
N ILE A 14 -35.53 -5.71 -14.45
CA ILE A 14 -34.14 -6.03 -14.08
C ILE A 14 -33.90 -5.36 -12.73
N ALA A 15 -33.60 -6.16 -11.69
CA ALA A 15 -33.14 -5.68 -10.41
C ALA A 15 -31.60 -5.78 -10.34
N LEU A 16 -30.95 -4.68 -9.93
CA LEU A 16 -29.50 -4.61 -9.73
C LEU A 16 -29.26 -4.27 -8.27
N GLU A 17 -28.43 -5.07 -7.61
CA GLU A 17 -27.97 -4.80 -6.26
C GLU A 17 -26.49 -4.35 -6.30
N GLY A 18 -26.13 -3.35 -5.50
CA GLY A 18 -24.77 -2.85 -5.48
C GLY A 18 -24.46 -2.09 -4.19
N TRP A 19 -23.17 -1.90 -3.94
CA TRP A 19 -22.67 -1.21 -2.76
C TRP A 19 -22.19 0.19 -3.11
N VAL A 20 -22.58 1.18 -2.30
CA VAL A 20 -22.19 2.58 -2.47
C VAL A 20 -21.45 3.02 -1.20
N PRO A 21 -20.25 3.63 -1.34
CA PRO A 21 -19.56 4.23 -0.20
C PRO A 21 -20.40 5.34 0.43
N GLU A 22 -20.47 5.40 1.76
CA GLU A 22 -21.22 6.39 2.52
C GLU A 22 -20.91 7.84 2.07
N ALA A 23 -19.62 8.12 1.78
CA ALA A 23 -19.18 9.45 1.37
C ALA A 23 -19.82 9.99 0.09
N ILE A 24 -20.33 9.11 -0.77
CA ILE A 24 -20.99 9.48 -2.04
C ILE A 24 -22.45 9.00 -2.11
N ALA A 25 -23.01 8.51 -0.99
CA ALA A 25 -24.38 8.00 -0.95
C ALA A 25 -25.39 9.09 -1.33
N ALA A 26 -25.25 10.31 -0.81
CA ALA A 26 -26.12 11.44 -1.14
C ALA A 26 -26.05 11.83 -2.63
N ASP A 27 -24.85 11.87 -3.21
CA ASP A 27 -24.68 12.17 -4.63
C ASP A 27 -25.29 11.07 -5.52
N THR A 28 -25.17 9.81 -5.07
CA THR A 28 -25.76 8.65 -5.76
C THR A 28 -27.29 8.70 -5.69
N ASP A 29 -27.85 9.07 -4.54
CA ASP A 29 -29.29 9.25 -4.34
C ASP A 29 -29.85 10.27 -5.33
N HIS A 30 -29.26 11.46 -5.37
CA HIS A 30 -29.63 12.51 -6.31
C HIS A 30 -29.49 12.07 -7.77
N TRP A 31 -28.42 11.35 -8.10
CA TRP A 31 -28.18 10.87 -9.46
C TRP A 31 -29.23 9.84 -9.91
N LEU A 32 -29.58 8.88 -9.03
CA LEU A 32 -30.60 7.86 -9.30
C LEU A 32 -31.98 8.49 -9.48
N ALA A 33 -32.34 9.46 -8.60
CA ALA A 33 -33.59 10.21 -8.69
C ALA A 33 -33.72 10.98 -10.02
N ASP A 34 -32.65 11.64 -10.47
CA ASP A 34 -32.59 12.36 -11.74
C ASP A 34 -32.74 11.43 -12.95
N LYS A 35 -32.30 10.19 -12.86
CA LYS A 35 -32.47 9.17 -13.91
C LYS A 35 -33.86 8.54 -13.96
N GLY A 36 -34.71 8.79 -12.98
CA GLY A 36 -36.05 8.23 -12.92
C GLY A 36 -36.09 6.71 -12.75
N VAL A 37 -35.05 6.15 -12.13
CA VAL A 37 -34.97 4.72 -11.82
C VAL A 37 -35.61 4.49 -10.45
N ALA A 38 -36.39 3.42 -10.31
CA ALA A 38 -36.88 3.01 -8.99
C ALA A 38 -35.69 2.36 -8.22
N TYR A 39 -35.40 2.85 -7.04
CA TYR A 39 -34.31 2.35 -6.21
C TYR A 39 -34.67 2.43 -4.73
N GLU A 40 -33.97 1.64 -3.92
CA GLU A 40 -34.03 1.67 -2.49
C GLU A 40 -32.60 1.71 -1.94
N LEU A 41 -32.32 2.60 -0.99
CA LEU A 41 -31.02 2.69 -0.30
C LEU A 41 -31.19 2.19 1.11
N GLU A 42 -30.53 1.09 1.42
CA GLU A 42 -30.53 0.49 2.74
C GLU A 42 -29.14 0.58 3.39
N ILE A 43 -29.12 0.69 4.72
CA ILE A 43 -27.89 0.60 5.50
C ILE A 43 -27.57 -0.88 5.69
N PRO A 44 -26.33 -1.33 5.38
CA PRO A 44 -25.98 -2.73 5.47
C PRO A 44 -26.10 -3.25 6.91
N THR A 45 -26.65 -4.44 7.05
CA THR A 45 -26.75 -5.18 8.30
C THR A 45 -25.50 -6.01 8.56
N GLU A 46 -25.41 -6.66 9.73
CA GLU A 46 -24.28 -7.53 10.09
C GLU A 46 -24.13 -8.75 9.15
N GLN A 47 -25.20 -9.14 8.48
CA GLN A 47 -25.25 -10.35 7.64
C GLN A 47 -24.86 -10.07 6.19
N ASP A 48 -24.83 -8.80 5.77
CA ASP A 48 -24.68 -8.42 4.36
C ASP A 48 -23.23 -8.44 3.86
N ASN A 49 -22.23 -8.54 4.74
CA ASN A 49 -20.80 -8.58 4.40
C ASN A 49 -20.40 -7.57 3.29
N PRO A 50 -20.62 -6.26 3.49
CA PRO A 50 -20.34 -5.27 2.47
C PRO A 50 -18.84 -5.24 2.12
N PRO A 51 -18.47 -4.94 0.87
CA PRO A 51 -17.08 -4.82 0.48
C PRO A 51 -16.41 -3.66 1.21
N ILE A 52 -15.17 -3.86 1.62
CA ILE A 52 -14.42 -2.89 2.41
C ILE A 52 -13.74 -1.89 1.49
N LEU A 53 -13.89 -0.60 1.79
CA LEU A 53 -13.15 0.49 1.18
C LEU A 53 -12.20 1.09 2.21
N LEU A 54 -10.91 0.80 2.09
CA LEU A 54 -9.89 1.34 2.97
C LEU A 54 -9.67 2.83 2.69
N LYS A 55 -9.59 3.64 3.75
CA LYS A 55 -9.31 5.08 3.68
C LYS A 55 -7.94 5.37 4.27
N ASN A 56 -6.89 5.05 3.53
CA ASN A 56 -5.52 5.23 3.94
C ASN A 56 -4.86 6.49 3.38
N ASN A 57 -3.88 7.02 4.11
CA ASN A 57 -3.00 8.07 3.61
C ASN A 57 -2.13 7.56 2.45
N LYS A 58 -1.46 8.47 1.72
CA LYS A 58 -0.67 8.12 0.53
C LYS A 58 0.44 7.11 0.80
N PHE A 59 1.03 7.13 2.01
CA PHE A 59 2.08 6.19 2.40
C PHE A 59 1.50 4.81 2.72
N ALA A 60 0.53 4.72 3.64
CA ALA A 60 -0.10 3.47 4.04
C ALA A 60 -0.77 2.74 2.86
N ARG A 61 -1.35 3.50 1.91
CA ARG A 61 -1.95 2.94 0.70
C ARG A 61 -0.99 2.08 -0.14
N LEU A 62 0.32 2.37 -0.08
CA LEU A 62 1.31 1.54 -0.78
C LEU A 62 1.42 0.14 -0.20
N PHE A 63 1.03 -0.03 1.06
CA PHE A 63 1.09 -1.28 1.81
C PHE A 63 -0.23 -2.07 1.78
N GLU A 64 -1.33 -1.48 1.29
CA GLU A 64 -2.61 -2.17 1.13
C GLU A 64 -2.44 -3.46 0.30
N PHE A 65 -1.60 -3.41 -0.75
CA PHE A 65 -1.27 -4.59 -1.55
C PHE A 65 -0.68 -5.74 -0.69
N ILE A 66 0.14 -5.41 0.31
CA ILE A 66 0.68 -6.42 1.23
C ILE A 66 -0.43 -6.93 2.16
N GLY A 67 -1.28 -6.04 2.66
CA GLY A 67 -2.44 -6.41 3.46
C GLY A 67 -3.39 -7.34 2.72
N GLU A 68 -3.67 -7.08 1.44
CA GLU A 68 -4.51 -7.93 0.59
C GLU A 68 -3.96 -9.36 0.41
N LEU A 69 -2.63 -9.55 0.45
CA LEU A 69 -2.03 -10.89 0.37
C LEU A 69 -2.31 -11.75 1.61
N TYR A 70 -2.56 -11.15 2.75
CA TYR A 70 -2.86 -11.87 3.98
C TYR A 70 -4.37 -12.02 4.21
N SER A 71 -5.08 -10.93 4.27
CA SER A 71 -6.55 -10.78 4.22
C SER A 71 -6.91 -9.32 4.51
N LEU A 72 -7.95 -8.82 3.87
CA LEU A 72 -8.51 -7.53 4.27
C LEU A 72 -9.19 -7.67 5.63
N PRO A 73 -9.18 -6.62 6.47
CA PRO A 73 -9.93 -6.63 7.72
C PRO A 73 -11.42 -6.80 7.45
N ASN A 74 -12.18 -7.36 8.39
CA ASN A 74 -13.63 -7.39 8.28
C ASN A 74 -14.21 -5.98 8.42
N TYR A 75 -15.45 -5.77 7.98
CA TYR A 75 -16.11 -4.45 7.98
C TYR A 75 -16.06 -3.69 9.33
N ARG A 76 -15.98 -4.42 10.43
CA ARG A 76 -15.91 -3.87 11.80
C ARG A 76 -14.51 -3.85 12.40
N GLU A 77 -13.54 -4.37 11.70
CA GLU A 77 -12.17 -4.43 12.18
C GLU A 77 -11.42 -3.14 11.85
N ILE A 78 -10.45 -2.83 12.67
CA ILE A 78 -9.58 -1.67 12.44
C ILE A 78 -8.58 -2.02 11.36
N ASP A 79 -8.41 -1.11 10.39
CA ASP A 79 -7.32 -1.22 9.42
C ASP A 79 -5.96 -1.02 10.10
N LEU A 80 -5.19 -2.08 10.16
CA LEU A 80 -3.84 -2.08 10.75
C LEU A 80 -2.77 -1.58 9.78
N THR A 81 -3.09 -1.36 8.51
CA THR A 81 -2.13 -0.95 7.47
C THR A 81 -1.33 0.30 7.86
N PRO A 82 -1.93 1.40 8.37
CA PRO A 82 -1.17 2.59 8.77
C PRO A 82 -0.17 2.34 9.90
N PHE A 83 -0.45 1.35 10.73
CA PHE A 83 0.39 1.02 11.88
C PHE A 83 1.54 0.11 11.49
N PHE A 84 1.30 -0.95 10.72
CA PHE A 84 2.37 -1.87 10.35
C PHE A 84 3.31 -1.30 9.28
N ALA A 85 2.83 -0.43 8.39
CA ALA A 85 3.60 0.10 7.27
C ALA A 85 4.97 0.70 7.66
N PRO A 86 5.09 1.59 8.68
CA PRO A 86 6.39 2.14 9.08
C PRO A 86 7.32 1.06 9.67
N PHE A 87 6.76 0.11 10.44
CA PHE A 87 7.55 -1.00 10.98
C PHE A 87 8.04 -1.93 9.89
N PHE A 88 7.21 -2.22 8.89
CA PHE A 88 7.60 -3.04 7.76
C PHE A 88 8.79 -2.43 7.00
N VAL A 89 8.74 -1.12 6.72
CA VAL A 89 9.85 -0.39 6.08
C VAL A 89 11.12 -0.50 6.92
N LEU A 90 10.99 -0.25 8.22
CA LEU A 90 12.12 -0.29 9.16
C LEU A 90 12.76 -1.69 9.18
N PHE A 91 11.96 -2.73 9.41
CA PHE A 91 12.45 -4.12 9.48
C PHE A 91 13.04 -4.60 8.17
N PHE A 92 12.45 -4.23 7.04
CA PHE A 92 13.03 -4.55 5.73
C PHE A 92 14.44 -3.95 5.59
N GLY A 93 14.59 -2.67 5.98
CA GLY A 93 15.89 -2.01 6.00
C GLY A 93 16.90 -2.73 6.90
N PHE A 94 16.51 -3.16 8.08
CA PHE A 94 17.35 -3.94 8.97
C PHE A 94 17.73 -5.31 8.38
N CYS A 95 16.78 -6.00 7.77
CA CYS A 95 17.04 -7.33 7.19
C CYS A 95 18.03 -7.29 6.03
N LEU A 96 17.96 -6.28 5.16
CA LEU A 96 18.92 -6.11 4.07
C LEU A 96 20.21 -5.42 4.55
N GLY A 97 20.10 -4.40 5.35
CA GLY A 97 21.18 -3.73 6.07
C GLY A 97 22.42 -3.34 5.26
N ASP A 98 22.28 -3.04 3.95
CA ASP A 98 23.41 -2.76 3.06
C ASP A 98 23.14 -1.54 2.18
N ALA A 99 23.95 -0.50 2.36
CA ALA A 99 23.77 0.76 1.65
C ALA A 99 24.02 0.65 0.13
N GLY A 100 24.95 -0.21 -0.29
CA GLY A 100 25.28 -0.42 -1.71
C GLY A 100 24.13 -1.09 -2.45
N TYR A 101 23.61 -2.20 -1.92
CA TYR A 101 22.44 -2.88 -2.50
C TYR A 101 21.18 -2.02 -2.41
N GLY A 102 20.99 -1.28 -1.32
CA GLY A 102 19.89 -0.34 -1.18
C GLY A 102 19.91 0.76 -2.25
N LEU A 103 21.07 1.35 -2.52
CA LEU A 103 21.24 2.34 -3.61
C LEU A 103 20.98 1.73 -4.98
N LEU A 104 21.49 0.54 -5.25
CA LEU A 104 21.27 -0.15 -6.52
C LEU A 104 19.78 -0.40 -6.76
N LEU A 105 19.08 -0.89 -5.75
CA LEU A 105 17.64 -1.12 -5.78
C LEU A 105 16.87 0.19 -6.01
N LEU A 106 17.21 1.24 -5.25
CA LEU A 106 16.56 2.55 -5.36
C LEU A 106 16.75 3.17 -6.75
N LEU A 107 17.97 3.16 -7.28
CA LEU A 107 18.27 3.70 -8.61
C LEU A 107 17.59 2.89 -9.71
N GLY A 108 17.69 1.56 -9.66
CA GLY A 108 17.07 0.67 -10.65
C GLY A 108 15.54 0.85 -10.70
N ILE A 109 14.89 0.89 -9.54
CA ILE A 109 13.45 1.11 -9.45
C ILE A 109 13.07 2.50 -9.95
N THR A 110 13.84 3.53 -9.58
CA THR A 110 13.56 4.90 -10.02
C THR A 110 13.64 5.03 -11.53
N ILE A 111 14.67 4.48 -12.16
CA ILE A 111 14.82 4.45 -13.63
C ILE A 111 13.65 3.70 -14.27
N TYR A 112 13.31 2.52 -13.75
CA TYR A 112 12.22 1.71 -14.29
C TYR A 112 10.85 2.41 -14.16
N LYS A 113 10.62 3.14 -13.06
CA LYS A 113 9.36 3.84 -12.78
C LYS A 113 9.01 4.90 -13.83
N PHE A 114 10.01 5.52 -14.51
CA PHE A 114 9.76 6.47 -15.59
C PHE A 114 9.07 5.82 -16.79
N LYS A 115 9.34 4.55 -17.06
CA LYS A 115 8.76 3.80 -18.17
C LYS A 115 7.60 2.89 -17.76
N ALA A 116 7.31 2.80 -16.47
CA ALA A 116 6.35 1.87 -15.92
C ALA A 116 4.89 2.30 -16.17
N LYS A 117 4.03 1.31 -16.38
CA LYS A 117 2.59 1.50 -16.51
C LYS A 117 2.00 2.04 -15.18
N PRO A 118 0.93 2.87 -15.23
CA PRO A 118 0.31 3.44 -14.03
C PRO A 118 -0.07 2.41 -12.95
N ALA A 119 -0.53 1.23 -13.36
CA ALA A 119 -0.94 0.16 -12.46
C ALA A 119 0.20 -0.38 -11.55
N ILE A 120 1.46 -0.31 -12.02
CA ILE A 120 2.63 -0.85 -11.30
C ILE A 120 3.31 0.24 -10.46
N LYS A 121 3.03 1.52 -10.73
CA LYS A 121 3.69 2.64 -10.03
C LYS A 121 3.55 2.61 -8.49
N PRO A 122 2.41 2.20 -7.89
CA PRO A 122 2.32 2.07 -6.43
C PRO A 122 3.32 1.06 -5.86
N ILE A 123 3.44 -0.12 -6.48
CA ILE A 123 4.39 -1.17 -6.08
C ILE A 123 5.83 -0.68 -6.19
N LEU A 124 6.16 0.04 -7.27
CA LEU A 124 7.48 0.65 -7.42
C LEU A 124 7.75 1.74 -6.38
N SER A 125 6.71 2.50 -5.99
CA SER A 125 6.84 3.48 -4.90
C SER A 125 7.09 2.80 -3.55
N LEU A 126 6.40 1.70 -3.28
CA LEU A 126 6.68 0.85 -2.10
C LEU A 126 8.13 0.41 -2.10
N ALA A 127 8.60 -0.19 -3.21
CA ALA A 127 9.96 -0.66 -3.34
C ALA A 127 11.02 0.47 -3.22
N GLN A 128 10.69 1.72 -3.62
CA GLN A 128 11.55 2.88 -3.35
C GLN A 128 11.68 3.16 -1.84
N TRP A 129 10.58 3.11 -1.08
CA TRP A 129 10.62 3.27 0.38
C TRP A 129 11.45 2.18 1.07
N LEU A 130 11.34 0.93 0.60
CA LEU A 130 12.16 -0.18 1.09
C LEU A 130 13.64 0.03 0.77
N GLY A 131 13.95 0.50 -0.45
CA GLY A 131 15.31 0.84 -0.85
C GLY A 131 15.92 1.98 -0.01
N ILE A 132 15.14 3.04 0.26
CA ILE A 132 15.58 4.14 1.13
C ILE A 132 15.89 3.63 2.53
N SER A 133 15.02 2.81 3.12
CA SER A 133 15.24 2.22 4.44
C SER A 133 16.51 1.37 4.47
N THR A 134 16.71 0.55 3.43
CA THR A 134 17.92 -0.29 3.29
C THR A 134 19.20 0.55 3.24
N VAL A 135 19.19 1.67 2.50
CA VAL A 135 20.32 2.60 2.46
C VAL A 135 20.60 3.18 3.84
N ILE A 136 19.55 3.67 4.52
CA ILE A 136 19.70 4.25 5.87
C ILE A 136 20.29 3.21 6.84
N MET A 137 19.72 2.01 6.88
CA MET A 137 20.17 0.96 7.78
C MET A 137 21.56 0.43 7.42
N GLY A 138 21.90 0.37 6.13
CA GLY A 138 23.23 0.03 5.66
C GLY A 138 24.29 1.06 6.03
N ILE A 139 23.95 2.36 6.01
CA ILE A 139 24.83 3.44 6.48
C ILE A 139 25.04 3.31 8.00
N VAL A 140 23.95 3.11 8.76
CA VAL A 140 24.01 2.96 10.23
C VAL A 140 24.83 1.73 10.62
N GLY A 141 24.63 0.59 9.92
CA GLY A 141 25.37 -0.65 10.14
C GLY A 141 26.76 -0.67 9.50
N GLY A 142 27.15 0.39 8.78
CA GLY A 142 28.46 0.48 8.15
C GLY A 142 28.70 -0.57 7.06
N THR A 143 27.65 -1.08 6.39
CA THR A 143 27.76 -2.13 5.39
C THR A 143 27.53 -1.58 3.97
N PHE A 144 28.44 -1.88 3.06
CA PHE A 144 28.38 -1.44 1.66
C PHE A 144 28.85 -2.57 0.72
N PHE A 145 27.94 -3.12 -0.08
CA PHE A 145 28.14 -4.30 -0.93
C PHE A 145 28.74 -5.51 -0.19
N GLY A 146 28.25 -5.77 1.00
CA GLY A 146 28.71 -6.87 1.84
C GLY A 146 30.06 -6.62 2.55
N ILE A 147 30.65 -5.43 2.38
CA ILE A 147 31.89 -5.05 3.03
C ILE A 147 31.55 -4.23 4.28
N GLN A 148 32.07 -4.64 5.44
CA GLN A 148 32.00 -3.86 6.66
C GLN A 148 32.98 -2.69 6.58
N LEU A 149 32.45 -1.47 6.49
CA LEU A 149 33.28 -0.26 6.39
C LEU A 149 34.09 0.02 7.67
N LEU A 150 33.66 -0.53 8.81
CA LEU A 150 34.37 -0.43 10.07
C LEU A 150 35.74 -1.15 10.01
N ASP A 151 35.83 -2.26 9.27
CA ASP A 151 37.04 -3.06 9.12
C ASP A 151 38.03 -2.42 8.14
N VAL A 152 37.58 -1.50 7.30
CA VAL A 152 38.43 -0.86 6.29
C VAL A 152 39.14 0.35 6.90
N GLN A 153 40.46 0.28 6.90
CA GLN A 153 41.32 1.36 7.43
C GLN A 153 41.56 2.44 6.34
N VAL A 154 40.66 3.40 6.25
CA VAL A 154 40.85 4.59 5.40
C VAL A 154 40.79 5.87 6.23
N PRO A 155 41.77 6.76 6.12
CA PRO A 155 41.89 7.92 7.02
C PRO A 155 40.70 8.89 7.02
N TRP A 156 40.00 9.01 5.87
CA TRP A 156 38.84 9.91 5.75
C TRP A 156 37.55 9.33 6.37
N MET A 157 37.49 8.03 6.58
CA MET A 157 36.33 7.35 7.14
C MET A 157 36.33 7.33 8.67
N GLU A 158 37.45 7.62 9.35
CA GLU A 158 37.51 7.60 10.82
C GLU A 158 36.45 8.52 11.48
N LYS A 159 36.18 9.66 10.89
CA LYS A 159 35.15 10.58 11.39
C LYS A 159 33.73 10.02 11.21
N MET A 160 33.50 9.21 10.18
CA MET A 160 32.20 8.60 9.94
C MET A 160 31.96 7.35 10.79
N LYS A 161 33.03 6.63 11.12
CA LYS A 161 32.94 5.43 12.00
C LYS A 161 32.31 5.74 13.36
N ALA A 162 32.51 6.97 13.88
CA ALA A 162 31.93 7.39 15.16
C ALA A 162 30.38 7.47 15.15
N TYR A 163 29.74 7.45 13.97
CA TYR A 163 28.27 7.50 13.81
C TYR A 163 27.68 6.17 13.36
N MET A 164 28.51 5.15 13.11
CA MET A 164 28.09 3.80 12.72
C MET A 164 27.94 2.94 13.97
N LEU A 165 27.00 2.01 13.95
CA LEU A 165 26.82 1.04 15.03
C LEU A 165 27.83 -0.10 14.86
N ASP A 166 28.50 -0.47 15.96
CA ASP A 166 29.35 -1.66 16.05
C ASP A 166 28.53 -2.96 16.01
#